data_2369fb448d09870e3713850f7d323c11
#
_entry.id   2369fb448d09870e3713850f7d323c11
#
_cell.length_a   1.000
_cell.length_b   1.000
_cell.length_c   1.000
_cell.angle_alpha   90.00
_cell.angle_beta   90.00
_cell.angle_gamma   90.00
#
_symmetry.space_group_name_H-M   'P 1'
#
loop_
_entity.id
_entity.type
_entity.pdbx_description
1 polymer ?
#
loop_
_entity_poly.entity_id
_entity_poly.type
_entity_poly.pdbx_seq_one_letter_code
_entity_poly.pdbx_strand_id
1 'polypeptide(L)'
;MTSVLTNPVLTTSGLRAGYGRTEILHGLHLRVCEGEIVAVLGPNGAGKTTTLLAVAGVIDSTGTVEMFGRPAVGGVHERTKSGLAFLPDQRGVIRALTVLQNLRLAGVSPDDAYSVSPELKALKDRKAGDLSGGEQQILALTRAVVSRPKLVLVDEISFGLAPIVVTRMFRLLRTVADQGVAVLLVEQFAHLALELADRAYVLQRGTVALEGRAADLLADIESVEKSYLGSDYSRS
;
A
#
# COMPACT_ATOMS: atom_id res chain seq x y z
N MET A 1 8.82 -7.99 -24.48
CA MET A 1 9.46 -9.06 -23.66
C MET A 1 9.15 -8.73 -22.22
N THR A 2 8.19 -9.43 -21.61
CA THR A 2 7.78 -9.20 -20.23
C THR A 2 8.84 -9.84 -19.34
N SER A 3 9.65 -9.03 -18.65
CA SER A 3 10.59 -9.55 -17.64
C SER A 3 9.75 -10.28 -16.58
N VAL A 4 9.99 -11.57 -16.44
CA VAL A 4 9.43 -12.33 -15.32
C VAL A 4 10.07 -11.75 -14.07
N LEU A 5 9.29 -10.99 -13.27
CA LEU A 5 9.74 -10.47 -11.98
C LEU A 5 10.05 -11.67 -11.07
N THR A 6 11.33 -11.96 -10.90
CA THR A 6 11.78 -13.23 -10.30
C THR A 6 12.22 -13.10 -8.85
N ASN A 7 12.47 -11.88 -8.37
CA ASN A 7 13.01 -11.67 -7.03
C ASN A 7 11.91 -11.21 -6.05
N PRO A 8 11.35 -12.11 -5.22
CA PRO A 8 10.30 -11.74 -4.28
C PRO A 8 10.89 -10.88 -3.14
N VAL A 9 10.28 -9.72 -2.93
CA VAL A 9 10.57 -8.79 -1.82
C VAL A 9 9.66 -9.09 -0.64
N LEU A 10 8.42 -9.51 -0.91
CA LEU A 10 7.44 -9.94 0.06
C LEU A 10 6.82 -11.26 -0.39
N THR A 11 6.74 -12.23 0.52
CA THR A 11 5.88 -13.41 0.38
C THR A 11 5.12 -13.66 1.66
N THR A 12 3.87 -14.10 1.53
CA THR A 12 3.09 -14.64 2.63
C THR A 12 2.63 -16.06 2.30
N SER A 13 2.64 -16.94 3.28
CA SER A 13 2.15 -18.31 3.14
C SER A 13 1.22 -18.65 4.29
N GLY A 14 -0.04 -18.92 3.97
CA GLY A 14 -1.05 -19.25 4.95
C GLY A 14 -1.29 -18.16 5.99
N LEU A 15 -1.16 -16.87 5.60
CA LEU A 15 -1.30 -15.73 6.52
C LEU A 15 -2.70 -15.66 7.09
N ARG A 16 -2.82 -15.75 8.42
CA ARG A 16 -4.04 -15.59 9.19
C ARG A 16 -3.86 -14.48 10.19
N ALA A 17 -4.85 -13.60 10.31
CA ALA A 17 -4.85 -12.48 11.26
C ALA A 17 -6.27 -12.03 11.56
N GLY A 18 -6.43 -11.29 12.66
CA GLY A 18 -7.73 -10.76 13.06
C GLY A 18 -7.66 -9.91 14.31
N TYR A 19 -8.79 -9.68 14.95
CA TYR A 19 -8.91 -8.83 16.12
C TYR A 19 -9.61 -9.59 17.27
N GLY A 20 -8.93 -9.72 18.39
CA GLY A 20 -9.43 -10.47 19.54
C GLY A 20 -9.71 -11.94 19.18
N ARG A 21 -10.99 -12.34 19.18
CA ARG A 21 -11.40 -13.69 18.81
C ARG A 21 -11.89 -13.83 17.36
N THR A 22 -11.95 -12.74 16.62
CA THR A 22 -12.46 -12.74 15.26
C THR A 22 -11.30 -12.83 14.28
N GLU A 23 -11.17 -13.97 13.57
CA GLU A 23 -10.25 -14.11 12.46
C GLU A 23 -10.84 -13.44 11.22
N ILE A 24 -10.04 -12.64 10.55
CA ILE A 24 -10.41 -11.87 9.35
C ILE A 24 -9.72 -12.45 8.11
N LEU A 25 -8.45 -12.87 8.24
CA LEU A 25 -7.69 -13.46 7.14
C LEU A 25 -7.60 -14.97 7.32
N HIS A 26 -7.93 -15.70 6.28
CA HIS A 26 -8.10 -17.16 6.32
C HIS A 26 -7.05 -17.91 5.48
N GLY A 27 -5.76 -17.58 5.68
CA GLY A 27 -4.66 -18.30 5.02
C GLY A 27 -4.25 -17.68 3.69
N LEU A 28 -3.97 -16.36 3.65
CA LEU A 28 -3.57 -15.66 2.43
C LEU A 28 -2.17 -16.03 1.95
N HIS A 29 -2.05 -16.17 0.64
CA HIS A 29 -0.81 -16.33 -0.09
C HIS A 29 -0.64 -15.12 -1.03
N LEU A 30 0.33 -14.25 -0.74
CA LEU A 30 0.63 -13.07 -1.53
C LEU A 30 2.10 -13.06 -1.90
N ARG A 31 2.42 -12.46 -3.03
CA ARG A 31 3.78 -12.26 -3.49
C ARG A 31 3.91 -10.90 -4.15
N VAL A 32 4.95 -10.15 -3.78
CA VAL A 32 5.35 -8.88 -4.42
C VAL A 32 6.83 -8.97 -4.76
N CYS A 33 7.18 -8.65 -5.99
CA CYS A 33 8.55 -8.67 -6.48
C CYS A 33 9.17 -7.27 -6.48
N GLU A 34 10.50 -7.21 -6.65
CA GLU A 34 11.23 -5.96 -6.81
C GLU A 34 10.72 -5.18 -8.03
N GLY A 35 10.46 -3.88 -7.84
CA GLY A 35 9.92 -3.01 -8.89
C GLY A 35 8.48 -3.26 -9.28
N GLU A 36 7.77 -4.14 -8.57
CA GLU A 36 6.37 -4.50 -8.84
C GLU A 36 5.42 -3.67 -7.97
N ILE A 37 4.33 -3.20 -8.57
CA ILE A 37 3.17 -2.70 -7.85
C ILE A 37 2.09 -3.78 -7.87
N VAL A 38 1.76 -4.29 -6.69
CA VAL A 38 0.68 -5.26 -6.50
C VAL A 38 -0.48 -4.60 -5.78
N ALA A 39 -1.68 -4.66 -6.37
CA ALA A 39 -2.90 -4.19 -5.72
C ALA A 39 -3.60 -5.31 -4.96
N VAL A 40 -4.11 -5.00 -3.77
CA VAL A 40 -5.05 -5.83 -3.02
C VAL A 40 -6.39 -5.12 -3.02
N LEU A 41 -7.35 -5.69 -3.72
CA LEU A 41 -8.66 -5.15 -3.99
C LEU A 41 -9.74 -5.90 -3.20
N GLY A 42 -10.91 -5.32 -3.07
CA GLY A 42 -12.07 -5.97 -2.45
C GLY A 42 -12.99 -4.97 -1.75
N PRO A 43 -14.19 -5.40 -1.38
CA PRO A 43 -15.15 -4.56 -0.66
C PRO A 43 -14.67 -4.21 0.75
N ASN A 44 -15.38 -3.29 1.41
CA ASN A 44 -15.15 -3.01 2.81
C ASN A 44 -15.37 -4.26 3.66
N GLY A 45 -14.46 -4.51 4.62
CA GLY A 45 -14.48 -5.72 5.44
C GLY A 45 -13.90 -6.97 4.76
N ALA A 46 -13.38 -6.91 3.54
CA ALA A 46 -12.75 -8.07 2.88
C ALA A 46 -11.42 -8.52 3.52
N GLY A 47 -10.81 -7.69 4.39
CA GLY A 47 -9.53 -7.98 5.04
C GLY A 47 -8.33 -7.21 4.46
N LYS A 48 -8.54 -6.24 3.59
CA LYS A 48 -7.47 -5.47 2.93
C LYS A 48 -6.51 -4.78 3.92
N THR A 49 -7.02 -3.88 4.74
CA THR A 49 -6.24 -3.20 5.79
C THR A 49 -5.63 -4.19 6.78
N THR A 50 -6.39 -5.24 7.15
CA THR A 50 -5.89 -6.31 8.03
C THR A 50 -4.67 -7.02 7.42
N THR A 51 -4.67 -7.22 6.09
CA THR A 51 -3.50 -7.77 5.36
C THR A 51 -2.28 -6.87 5.53
N LEU A 52 -2.42 -5.55 5.30
CA LEU A 52 -1.30 -4.61 5.47
C LEU A 52 -0.81 -4.56 6.92
N LEU A 53 -1.72 -4.51 7.90
CA LEU A 53 -1.37 -4.47 9.32
C LEU A 53 -0.64 -5.74 9.77
N ALA A 54 -1.06 -6.92 9.31
CA ALA A 54 -0.39 -8.19 9.57
C ALA A 54 1.00 -8.23 8.92
N VAL A 55 1.10 -7.84 7.64
CA VAL A 55 2.38 -7.74 6.92
C VAL A 55 3.30 -6.70 7.55
N ALA A 56 2.79 -5.58 8.03
CA ALA A 56 3.58 -4.56 8.74
C ALA A 56 4.01 -4.99 10.15
N GLY A 57 3.41 -6.03 10.73
CA GLY A 57 3.65 -6.44 12.12
C GLY A 57 3.02 -5.52 13.15
N VAL A 58 1.93 -4.85 12.78
CA VAL A 58 1.13 -4.00 13.68
C VAL A 58 0.16 -4.85 14.50
N ILE A 59 -0.35 -5.93 13.92
CA ILE A 59 -1.22 -6.91 14.56
C ILE A 59 -0.58 -8.29 14.52
N ASP A 60 -0.95 -9.14 15.48
CA ASP A 60 -0.50 -10.53 15.52
C ASP A 60 -1.06 -11.32 14.34
N SER A 61 -0.24 -12.22 13.83
CA SER A 61 -0.60 -13.10 12.71
C SER A 61 0.05 -14.47 12.86
N THR A 62 -0.55 -15.47 12.21
CA THR A 62 0.02 -16.80 12.06
C THR A 62 0.26 -17.09 10.58
N GLY A 63 0.92 -18.21 10.28
CA GLY A 63 1.48 -18.44 8.95
C GLY A 63 2.86 -17.83 8.80
N THR A 64 3.32 -17.65 7.58
CA THR A 64 4.66 -17.13 7.30
C THR A 64 4.57 -15.80 6.56
N VAL A 65 5.35 -14.81 7.03
CA VAL A 65 5.64 -13.57 6.30
C VAL A 65 7.14 -13.51 6.09
N GLU A 66 7.58 -13.45 4.85
CA GLU A 66 8.99 -13.26 4.49
C GLU A 66 9.17 -11.92 3.79
N MET A 67 10.19 -11.18 4.20
CA MET A 67 10.59 -9.91 3.57
C MET A 67 12.07 -9.95 3.25
N PHE A 68 12.43 -9.51 2.05
CA PHE A 68 13.82 -9.39 1.63
C PHE A 68 14.61 -10.72 1.74
N GLY A 69 13.91 -11.85 1.45
CA GLY A 69 14.46 -13.21 1.49
C GLY A 69 14.68 -13.77 2.90
N ARG A 70 14.04 -13.19 3.93
CA ARG A 70 14.16 -13.63 5.33
C ARG A 70 12.78 -13.60 6.02
N PRO A 71 12.54 -14.44 7.04
CA PRO A 71 11.36 -14.32 7.88
C PRO A 71 11.24 -12.90 8.46
N ALA A 72 10.06 -12.31 8.35
CA ALA A 72 9.78 -10.99 8.92
C ALA A 72 9.55 -11.13 10.42
N VAL A 73 10.57 -10.83 11.19
CA VAL A 73 10.53 -10.93 12.65
C VAL A 73 10.18 -9.58 13.29
N GLY A 74 9.59 -9.63 14.49
CA GLY A 74 9.26 -8.45 15.28
C GLY A 74 8.08 -7.66 14.75
N GLY A 75 7.86 -6.50 15.37
CA GLY A 75 6.77 -5.60 15.04
C GLY A 75 7.15 -4.58 13.94
N VAL A 76 6.30 -3.58 13.76
CA VAL A 76 6.45 -2.55 12.70
C VAL A 76 7.80 -1.83 12.77
N HIS A 77 8.32 -1.59 13.97
CA HIS A 77 9.59 -0.89 14.16
C HIS A 77 10.79 -1.67 13.57
N GLU A 78 10.88 -2.97 13.84
CA GLU A 78 11.92 -3.85 13.33
C GLU A 78 11.80 -4.00 11.81
N ARG A 79 10.59 -4.16 11.31
CA ARG A 79 10.30 -4.26 9.86
C ARG A 79 10.64 -2.97 9.13
N THR A 80 10.36 -1.81 9.71
CA THR A 80 10.74 -0.50 9.14
C THR A 80 12.27 -0.36 9.08
N LYS A 81 13.00 -0.76 10.12
CA LYS A 81 14.47 -0.76 10.10
C LYS A 81 15.05 -1.68 9.01
N SER A 82 14.34 -2.73 8.63
CA SER A 82 14.79 -3.66 7.58
C SER A 82 14.54 -3.16 6.16
N GLY A 83 13.79 -2.07 5.99
CA GLY A 83 13.50 -1.46 4.69
C GLY A 83 12.02 -1.40 4.31
N LEU A 84 11.11 -1.63 5.27
CA LEU A 84 9.68 -1.41 5.07
C LEU A 84 9.32 0.06 5.29
N ALA A 85 8.50 0.65 4.41
CA ALA A 85 7.75 1.86 4.69
C ALA A 85 6.26 1.53 4.70
N PHE A 86 5.53 2.03 5.70
CA PHE A 86 4.08 1.83 5.82
C PHE A 86 3.37 3.18 5.83
N LEU A 87 2.46 3.36 4.89
CA LEU A 87 1.60 4.51 4.73
C LEU A 87 0.15 4.10 5.06
N PRO A 88 -0.32 4.32 6.29
CA PRO A 88 -1.69 4.03 6.69
C PRO A 88 -2.66 5.08 6.12
N ASP A 89 -3.95 4.76 6.09
CA ASP A 89 -5.05 5.65 5.69
C ASP A 89 -5.07 6.98 6.47
N GLN A 90 -4.70 6.95 7.75
CA GLN A 90 -4.64 8.12 8.64
C GLN A 90 -3.47 9.07 8.37
N ARG A 91 -2.94 9.08 7.15
CA ARG A 91 -1.97 10.05 6.62
C ARG A 91 -0.60 10.12 7.31
N GLY A 92 -0.39 9.53 8.48
CA GLY A 92 0.91 9.39 9.15
C GLY A 92 1.73 10.69 9.35
N VAL A 93 1.12 11.88 9.33
CA VAL A 93 1.78 13.17 9.55
C VAL A 93 1.52 13.70 10.96
N ILE A 94 2.52 14.35 11.55
CA ILE A 94 2.36 14.98 12.86
C ILE A 94 1.79 16.39 12.65
N ARG A 95 0.51 16.54 12.90
CA ARG A 95 -0.27 17.75 12.60
C ARG A 95 0.24 19.02 13.27
N ALA A 96 0.81 18.90 14.47
CA ALA A 96 1.35 20.03 15.24
C ALA A 96 2.70 20.56 14.68
N LEU A 97 3.40 19.75 13.91
CA LEU A 97 4.70 20.07 13.33
C LEU A 97 4.55 20.70 11.93
N THR A 98 5.52 21.54 11.53
CA THR A 98 5.58 22.06 10.16
C THR A 98 5.94 20.95 9.17
N VAL A 99 5.76 21.20 7.87
CA VAL A 99 6.21 20.30 6.80
C VAL A 99 7.70 19.98 6.97
N LEU A 100 8.53 21.01 7.14
CA LEU A 100 9.98 20.85 7.34
C LEU A 100 10.31 19.99 8.58
N GLN A 101 9.60 20.21 9.69
CA GLN A 101 9.79 19.41 10.90
C GLN A 101 9.36 17.96 10.71
N ASN A 102 8.25 17.73 9.98
CA ASN A 102 7.81 16.38 9.63
C ASN A 102 8.85 15.62 8.79
N LEU A 103 9.49 16.28 7.82
CA LEU A 103 10.55 15.68 7.00
C LEU A 103 11.77 15.34 7.86
N ARG A 104 12.26 16.29 8.67
CA ARG A 104 13.44 16.10 9.53
C ARG A 104 13.24 14.97 10.55
N LEU A 105 12.06 14.92 11.18
CA LEU A 105 11.75 13.86 12.17
C LEU A 105 11.76 12.46 11.54
N ALA A 106 11.38 12.36 10.28
CA ALA A 106 11.44 11.12 9.52
C ALA A 106 12.87 10.76 9.04
N GLY A 107 13.87 11.59 9.36
CA GLY A 107 15.24 11.39 8.87
C GLY A 107 15.41 11.67 7.38
N VAL A 108 14.44 12.37 6.77
CA VAL A 108 14.42 12.67 5.33
C VAL A 108 15.11 14.00 5.08
N SER A 109 16.01 14.04 4.09
CA SER A 109 16.60 15.28 3.61
C SER A 109 15.51 16.18 3.00
N PRO A 110 15.35 17.44 3.45
CA PRO A 110 14.38 18.34 2.86
C PRO A 110 14.62 18.58 1.36
N ASP A 111 15.86 18.63 0.91
CA ASP A 111 16.18 18.85 -0.51
C ASP A 111 15.78 17.65 -1.37
N ASP A 112 16.01 16.42 -0.88
CA ASP A 112 15.54 15.20 -1.55
C ASP A 112 14.02 15.17 -1.61
N ALA A 113 13.34 15.54 -0.52
CA ALA A 113 11.88 15.62 -0.48
C ALA A 113 11.32 16.65 -1.46
N TYR A 114 11.97 17.81 -1.58
CA TYR A 114 11.56 18.86 -2.52
C TYR A 114 11.89 18.52 -3.97
N SER A 115 12.87 17.66 -4.22
CA SER A 115 13.14 17.12 -5.56
C SER A 115 12.03 16.17 -6.01
N VAL A 116 11.47 15.38 -5.08
CA VAL A 116 10.36 14.45 -5.34
C VAL A 116 9.01 15.17 -5.39
N SER A 117 8.80 16.13 -4.48
CA SER A 117 7.54 16.88 -4.34
C SER A 117 7.82 18.37 -4.15
N PRO A 118 8.07 19.11 -5.25
CA PRO A 118 8.51 20.53 -5.20
C PRO A 118 7.55 21.46 -4.47
N GLU A 119 6.24 21.17 -4.48
CA GLU A 119 5.23 21.98 -3.78
C GLU A 119 5.42 22.00 -2.27
N LEU A 120 6.01 20.96 -1.68
CA LEU A 120 6.28 20.92 -0.25
C LEU A 120 7.27 22.01 0.18
N LYS A 121 8.11 22.51 -0.75
CA LYS A 121 9.04 23.61 -0.49
C LYS A 121 8.29 24.91 -0.17
N ALA A 122 7.23 25.21 -0.91
CA ALA A 122 6.40 26.40 -0.65
C ALA A 122 5.61 26.29 0.67
N LEU A 123 5.38 25.07 1.15
CA LEU A 123 4.61 24.77 2.35
C LEU A 123 5.49 24.50 3.58
N LYS A 124 6.81 24.61 3.47
CA LYS A 124 7.79 24.13 4.46
C LYS A 124 7.54 24.62 5.90
N ASP A 125 7.09 25.86 6.05
CA ASP A 125 6.87 26.51 7.34
C ASP A 125 5.40 26.38 7.84
N ARG A 126 4.48 25.84 7.01
CA ARG A 126 3.09 25.59 7.43
C ARG A 126 3.02 24.33 8.29
N LYS A 127 2.15 24.35 9.32
CA LYS A 127 1.85 23.16 10.12
C LYS A 127 1.13 22.13 9.24
N ALA A 128 1.46 20.85 9.41
CA ALA A 128 0.83 19.77 8.67
C ALA A 128 -0.69 19.69 8.94
N GLY A 129 -1.14 20.15 10.11
CA GLY A 129 -2.56 20.24 10.44
C GLY A 129 -3.34 21.26 9.62
N ASP A 130 -2.66 22.28 9.06
CA ASP A 130 -3.25 23.38 8.26
C ASP A 130 -3.18 23.08 6.75
N LEU A 131 -2.62 21.94 6.36
CA LEU A 131 -2.58 21.47 4.99
C LEU A 131 -3.94 20.86 4.60
N SER A 132 -4.27 20.96 3.31
CA SER A 132 -5.37 20.17 2.74
C SER A 132 -5.10 18.67 2.88
N GLY A 133 -6.16 17.86 2.76
CA GLY A 133 -6.03 16.41 2.82
C GLY A 133 -5.03 15.85 1.81
N GLY A 134 -5.07 16.37 0.58
CA GLY A 134 -4.14 15.97 -0.47
C GLY A 134 -2.68 16.36 -0.18
N GLU A 135 -2.44 17.57 0.34
CA GLU A 135 -1.09 18.02 0.72
C GLU A 135 -0.52 17.17 1.88
N GLN A 136 -1.37 16.79 2.85
CA GLN A 136 -0.97 15.89 3.94
C GLN A 136 -0.57 14.52 3.39
N GLN A 137 -1.33 14.00 2.44
CA GLN A 137 -1.07 12.69 1.84
C GLN A 137 0.20 12.72 0.98
N ILE A 138 0.42 13.79 0.21
CA ILE A 138 1.67 14.01 -0.53
C ILE A 138 2.87 14.08 0.44
N LEU A 139 2.76 14.81 1.55
CA LEU A 139 3.81 14.87 2.57
C LEU A 139 4.10 13.49 3.14
N ALA A 140 3.07 12.71 3.49
CA ALA A 140 3.22 11.37 4.04
C ALA A 140 3.89 10.41 3.04
N LEU A 141 3.42 10.41 1.79
CA LEU A 141 3.99 9.58 0.74
C LEU A 141 5.44 9.98 0.42
N THR A 142 5.73 11.28 0.31
CA THR A 142 7.09 11.78 0.07
C THR A 142 8.05 11.31 1.17
N ARG A 143 7.66 11.39 2.45
CA ARG A 143 8.45 10.88 3.57
C ARG A 143 8.72 9.38 3.43
N ALA A 144 7.72 8.61 3.04
CA ALA A 144 7.84 7.17 2.88
C ALA A 144 8.82 6.80 1.76
N VAL A 145 8.72 7.45 0.58
CA VAL A 145 9.52 7.06 -0.58
C VAL A 145 10.96 7.62 -0.54
N VAL A 146 11.17 8.82 0.00
CA VAL A 146 12.51 9.44 0.10
C VAL A 146 13.41 8.71 1.10
N SER A 147 12.84 7.98 2.06
CA SER A 147 13.61 7.09 2.95
C SER A 147 14.25 5.90 2.23
N ARG A 148 14.03 5.76 0.91
CA ARG A 148 14.53 4.69 0.03
C ARG A 148 14.21 3.30 0.57
N PRO A 149 12.92 3.01 0.81
CA PRO A 149 12.50 1.69 1.27
C PRO A 149 12.71 0.64 0.17
N LYS A 150 12.74 -0.63 0.57
CA LYS A 150 12.68 -1.77 -0.37
C LYS A 150 11.24 -2.19 -0.66
N LEU A 151 10.34 -1.94 0.29
CA LEU A 151 8.91 -2.24 0.20
C LEU A 151 8.10 -1.09 0.77
N VAL A 152 7.09 -0.63 0.04
CA VAL A 152 6.10 0.34 0.51
C VAL A 152 4.75 -0.35 0.63
N LEU A 153 4.15 -0.29 1.81
CA LEU A 153 2.76 -0.67 2.03
C LEU A 153 1.90 0.59 2.04
N VAL A 154 0.81 0.59 1.29
CA VAL A 154 -0.05 1.76 1.08
C VAL A 154 -1.51 1.38 1.31
N ASP A 155 -2.18 2.07 2.25
CA ASP A 155 -3.58 1.81 2.60
C ASP A 155 -4.48 2.95 2.12
N GLU A 156 -5.36 2.67 1.15
CA GLU A 156 -6.47 3.51 0.64
C GLU A 156 -6.10 4.99 0.43
N ILE A 157 -5.04 5.28 -0.34
CA ILE A 157 -4.56 6.64 -0.55
C ILE A 157 -5.46 7.50 -1.44
N SER A 158 -6.38 6.89 -2.19
CA SER A 158 -7.29 7.61 -3.09
C SER A 158 -8.54 8.15 -2.39
N PHE A 159 -8.88 7.63 -1.21
CA PHE A 159 -10.13 7.92 -0.54
C PHE A 159 -10.25 9.40 -0.12
N GLY A 160 -11.32 10.07 -0.56
CA GLY A 160 -11.63 11.45 -0.19
C GLY A 160 -10.69 12.51 -0.78
N LEU A 161 -9.92 12.16 -1.82
CA LEU A 161 -9.00 13.07 -2.50
C LEU A 161 -9.51 13.49 -3.88
N ALA A 162 -9.09 14.68 -4.32
CA ALA A 162 -9.36 15.13 -5.68
C ALA A 162 -8.59 14.26 -6.71
N PRO A 163 -9.17 13.95 -7.88
CA PRO A 163 -8.55 13.08 -8.89
C PRO A 163 -7.13 13.49 -9.28
N ILE A 164 -6.87 14.79 -9.38
CA ILE A 164 -5.55 15.31 -9.72
C ILE A 164 -4.47 14.93 -8.69
N VAL A 165 -4.84 14.88 -7.40
CA VAL A 165 -3.94 14.48 -6.31
C VAL A 165 -3.68 12.98 -6.39
N VAL A 166 -4.71 12.16 -6.60
CA VAL A 166 -4.60 10.70 -6.75
C VAL A 166 -3.67 10.36 -7.92
N THR A 167 -3.91 10.97 -9.09
CA THR A 167 -3.06 10.76 -10.27
C THR A 167 -1.58 11.08 -9.97
N ARG A 168 -1.33 12.15 -9.22
CA ARG A 168 0.02 12.54 -8.85
C ARG A 168 0.67 11.51 -7.92
N MET A 169 -0.05 11.05 -6.91
CA MET A 169 0.44 10.04 -5.97
C MET A 169 0.74 8.72 -6.67
N PHE A 170 -0.12 8.31 -7.59
CA PHE A 170 0.07 7.12 -8.41
C PHE A 170 1.30 7.21 -9.31
N ARG A 171 1.54 8.39 -9.94
CA ARG A 171 2.78 8.61 -10.70
C ARG A 171 4.01 8.51 -9.81
N LEU A 172 3.95 9.03 -8.59
CA LEU A 172 5.08 8.91 -7.65
C LEU A 172 5.33 7.45 -7.27
N LEU A 173 4.29 6.67 -6.96
CA LEU A 173 4.41 5.23 -6.69
C LEU A 173 5.00 4.48 -7.90
N ARG A 174 4.55 4.79 -9.13
CA ARG A 174 5.13 4.17 -10.33
C ARG A 174 6.61 4.53 -10.50
N THR A 175 6.96 5.81 -10.31
CA THR A 175 8.34 6.26 -10.42
C THR A 175 9.27 5.52 -9.45
N VAL A 176 8.85 5.30 -8.21
CA VAL A 176 9.70 4.58 -7.23
C VAL A 176 9.73 3.08 -7.50
N ALA A 177 8.65 2.52 -8.02
CA ALA A 177 8.65 1.12 -8.44
C ALA A 177 9.58 0.89 -9.63
N ASP A 178 9.61 1.81 -10.62
CA ASP A 178 10.55 1.75 -11.75
C ASP A 178 12.03 1.85 -11.30
N GLN A 179 12.28 2.34 -10.07
CA GLN A 179 13.59 2.36 -9.43
C GLN A 179 13.88 1.09 -8.59
N GLY A 180 13.01 0.08 -8.65
CA GLY A 180 13.18 -1.20 -7.97
C GLY A 180 12.45 -1.34 -6.65
N VAL A 181 11.72 -0.32 -6.17
CA VAL A 181 10.95 -0.41 -4.92
C VAL A 181 9.70 -1.27 -5.15
N ALA A 182 9.48 -2.28 -4.30
CA ALA A 182 8.25 -3.05 -4.30
C ALA A 182 7.11 -2.25 -3.65
N VAL A 183 5.89 -2.33 -4.19
CA VAL A 183 4.72 -1.65 -3.63
C VAL A 183 3.57 -2.64 -3.46
N LEU A 184 3.01 -2.72 -2.25
CA LEU A 184 1.74 -3.38 -1.98
C LEU A 184 0.70 -2.31 -1.65
N LEU A 185 -0.22 -2.09 -2.59
CA LEU A 185 -1.27 -1.08 -2.52
C LEU A 185 -2.60 -1.75 -2.17
N VAL A 186 -3.26 -1.28 -1.13
CA VAL A 186 -4.65 -1.63 -0.83
C VAL A 186 -5.56 -0.52 -1.33
N GLU A 187 -6.58 -0.87 -2.10
CA GLU A 187 -7.56 0.07 -2.63
C GLU A 187 -8.96 -0.54 -2.71
N GLN A 188 -9.95 0.34 -2.63
CA GLN A 188 -11.35 -0.03 -2.84
C GLN A 188 -11.78 0.17 -4.30
N PHE A 189 -11.26 1.22 -4.96
CA PHE A 189 -11.59 1.56 -6.34
C PHE A 189 -10.76 0.71 -7.31
N ALA A 190 -11.34 -0.42 -7.75
CA ALA A 190 -10.65 -1.42 -8.55
C ALA A 190 -10.05 -0.83 -9.83
N HIS A 191 -10.81 -0.05 -10.59
CA HIS A 191 -10.37 0.54 -11.85
C HIS A 191 -9.08 1.36 -11.68
N LEU A 192 -9.07 2.28 -10.73
CA LEU A 192 -7.91 3.15 -10.47
C LEU A 192 -6.67 2.36 -10.04
N ALA A 193 -6.86 1.35 -9.20
CA ALA A 193 -5.75 0.53 -8.72
C ALA A 193 -5.19 -0.38 -9.83
N LEU A 194 -6.06 -0.95 -10.68
CA LEU A 194 -5.67 -1.80 -11.80
C LEU A 194 -4.96 -1.03 -12.92
N GLU A 195 -5.26 0.26 -13.12
CA GLU A 195 -4.50 1.12 -14.03
C GLU A 195 -3.06 1.37 -13.58
N LEU A 196 -2.80 1.34 -12.26
CA LEU A 196 -1.48 1.55 -11.68
C LEU A 196 -0.67 0.26 -11.54
N ALA A 197 -1.34 -0.82 -11.12
CA ALA A 197 -0.69 -2.05 -10.68
C ALA A 197 -0.19 -2.92 -11.86
N ASP A 198 0.80 -3.75 -11.58
CA ASP A 198 1.29 -4.80 -12.49
C ASP A 198 0.46 -6.09 -12.31
N ARG A 199 0.10 -6.41 -11.06
CA ARG A 199 -0.75 -7.54 -10.68
C ARG A 199 -1.72 -7.13 -9.57
N ALA A 200 -2.78 -7.92 -9.41
CA ALA A 200 -3.69 -7.72 -8.31
C ALA A 200 -4.20 -9.04 -7.71
N TYR A 201 -4.56 -8.95 -6.44
CA TYR A 201 -5.32 -9.93 -5.68
C TYR A 201 -6.66 -9.32 -5.30
N VAL A 202 -7.74 -10.01 -5.56
CA VAL A 202 -9.08 -9.59 -5.15
C VAL A 202 -9.47 -10.41 -3.93
N LEU A 203 -9.64 -9.75 -2.80
CA LEU A 203 -10.05 -10.38 -1.54
C LEU A 203 -11.56 -10.38 -1.38
N GLN A 204 -12.07 -11.49 -0.89
CA GLN A 204 -13.44 -11.67 -0.46
C GLN A 204 -13.45 -12.44 0.86
N ARG A 205 -14.06 -11.88 1.91
CA ARG A 205 -14.19 -12.53 3.22
C ARG A 205 -12.89 -13.16 3.72
N GLY A 206 -11.77 -12.44 3.61
CA GLY A 206 -10.47 -12.86 4.12
C GLY A 206 -9.72 -13.92 3.31
N THR A 207 -10.18 -14.23 2.10
CA THR A 207 -9.52 -15.13 1.16
C THR A 207 -9.28 -14.47 -0.19
N VAL A 208 -8.36 -15.00 -1.00
CA VAL A 208 -8.17 -14.57 -2.39
C VAL A 208 -9.26 -15.20 -3.25
N ALA A 209 -10.10 -14.37 -3.86
CA ALA A 209 -11.14 -14.81 -4.79
C ALA A 209 -10.63 -14.82 -6.24
N LEU A 210 -9.83 -13.81 -6.64
CA LEU A 210 -9.21 -13.71 -7.95
C LEU A 210 -7.77 -13.22 -7.79
N GLU A 211 -6.89 -13.64 -8.68
CA GLU A 211 -5.54 -13.08 -8.82
C GLU A 211 -5.13 -13.10 -10.30
N GLY A 212 -4.30 -12.13 -10.70
CA GLY A 212 -3.83 -12.07 -12.07
C GLY A 212 -3.06 -10.80 -12.39
N ARG A 213 -2.70 -10.65 -13.67
CA ARG A 213 -2.14 -9.41 -14.18
C ARG A 213 -3.22 -8.32 -14.12
N ALA A 214 -2.83 -7.12 -13.71
CA ALA A 214 -3.78 -6.03 -13.57
C ALA A 214 -4.49 -5.70 -14.90
N ALA A 215 -3.76 -5.75 -16.02
CA ALA A 215 -4.33 -5.52 -17.34
C ALA A 215 -5.43 -6.55 -17.72
N ASP A 216 -5.24 -7.82 -17.34
CA ASP A 216 -6.22 -8.87 -17.64
C ASP A 216 -7.48 -8.70 -16.76
N LEU A 217 -7.30 -8.38 -15.48
CA LEU A 217 -8.39 -8.09 -14.55
C LEU A 217 -9.14 -6.80 -14.91
N LEU A 218 -8.43 -5.79 -15.43
CA LEU A 218 -9.05 -4.55 -15.92
C LEU A 218 -9.89 -4.79 -17.16
N ALA A 219 -9.45 -5.68 -18.06
CA ALA A 219 -10.21 -6.06 -19.24
C ALA A 219 -11.51 -6.81 -18.90
N ASP A 220 -11.56 -7.48 -17.73
CA ASP A 220 -12.74 -8.16 -17.18
C ASP A 220 -13.15 -7.55 -15.83
N ILE A 221 -13.27 -6.22 -15.79
CA ILE A 221 -13.59 -5.48 -14.57
C ILE A 221 -14.94 -5.89 -13.96
N GLU A 222 -15.89 -6.31 -14.82
CA GLU A 222 -17.18 -6.80 -14.34
C GLU A 222 -17.05 -8.04 -13.45
N SER A 223 -16.16 -8.98 -13.78
CA SER A 223 -15.90 -10.15 -12.94
C SER A 223 -15.25 -9.76 -11.61
N VAL A 224 -14.37 -8.75 -11.62
CA VAL A 224 -13.80 -8.19 -10.39
C VAL A 224 -14.89 -7.59 -9.52
N GLU A 225 -15.77 -6.75 -10.07
CA GLU A 225 -16.87 -6.10 -9.35
C GLU A 225 -17.93 -7.12 -8.86
N LYS A 226 -18.24 -8.14 -9.66
CA LYS A 226 -19.11 -9.24 -9.24
C LYS A 226 -18.54 -9.99 -8.03
N SER A 227 -17.22 -10.16 -7.96
CA SER A 227 -16.59 -10.79 -6.81
C SER A 227 -16.77 -9.98 -5.51
N TYR A 228 -17.00 -8.66 -5.60
CA TYR A 228 -17.30 -7.81 -4.44
C TYR A 228 -18.70 -8.08 -3.85
N LEU A 229 -19.65 -8.48 -4.70
CA LEU A 229 -21.06 -8.68 -4.29
C LEU A 229 -21.29 -10.04 -3.62
N GLY A 230 -20.35 -11.00 -3.76
CA GLY A 230 -20.47 -12.36 -3.23
C GLY A 230 -21.44 -13.22 -4.05
N SER A 231 -21.33 -14.55 -3.87
CA SER A 231 -22.15 -15.54 -4.58
C SER A 231 -23.65 -15.56 -4.20
N ASP A 232 -24.11 -14.65 -3.34
CA ASP A 232 -25.50 -14.62 -2.88
C ASP A 232 -26.49 -13.99 -3.90
N TYR A 233 -25.99 -13.34 -4.97
CA TYR A 233 -26.83 -12.76 -6.01
C TYR A 233 -27.20 -13.69 -7.18
N SER A 234 -26.74 -14.95 -7.17
CA SER A 234 -27.05 -15.92 -8.23
C SER A 234 -28.27 -16.83 -7.93
N ARG A 235 -29.09 -16.48 -6.95
CA ARG A 235 -30.37 -17.16 -6.65
C ARG A 235 -31.51 -16.16 -6.49
N SER A 236 -31.92 -15.58 -7.60
CA SER A 236 -33.24 -14.97 -7.72
C SER A 236 -33.75 -15.19 -9.13
#